data_5a271ec83490d83820e857ba6bc63d72
#
_entry.id   5a271ec83490d83820e857ba6bc63d72
#
_cell.length_a   1.000
_cell.length_b   1.000
_cell.length_c   1.000
_cell.angle_alpha   90.00
_cell.angle_beta   90.00
_cell.angle_gamma   90.00
#
_symmetry.space_group_name_H-M   'P 1'
#
loop_
_entity.id
_entity.type
_entity.pdbx_description
1 polymer ?
#
loop_
_entity_poly.entity_id
_entity_poly.type
_entity_poly.pdbx_seq_one_letter_code
_entity_poly.pdbx_strand_id
1 'polypeptide(L)'
;MNGLTIMVGAMVIFFLGYRFYGRWLEKTWGIDPAALTPAQRFNDGNDFSPQNRWSVFAHQFTSITGAGPVTGPIIAAMFGWLPALLWMIVGGIFFGAVQDFTALYASVKNNGRSIGMLIEDYIGALGRRLFLLFCWLFTLLVIAAFCDMVANTFNGFTKDGAEILPNAAAGSISLIYMAGAILFGLYLKYMRPSAGVQLAVGIVLMVVMVWLGIANPIYLDGVTWRYVIFAYLFAAAVMPMWLLKNPRDYLSMFLLIGMIAAGVIGVIVINPSIELPAFVGFEVKNQPLFPILFVTIACGAVSGFHSLVSSGTSSKMISNEADMRPVGYGSMLVECVLGVLSLVVVAAASTGGVLPSGTPFQLFSTSVASFLTTIFGVPQDIAACILTMCVSALALTSVDAVARIGRMSLQELFTPSEGKEKNAVQVLFTNPYFATVLTLVLAYLLCLAGYMSIWPLFGSANQLLSALVLTSLAVFLKSTGRNGAMLYVPMTIMFVVTMTALGISVWGIFGTIADGTFTFMVQGLQLILAIALMILALLVVWHAVPKLFGREEKTVKAA
;
A
#
# COMPACT_ATOMS: atom_id res chain seq x y z
N MET A 1 13.88 -11.93 24.55
CA MET A 1 13.89 -10.47 24.36
C MET A 1 12.45 -9.97 24.51
N ASN A 2 12.23 -8.74 25.00
CA ASN A 2 10.86 -8.27 25.24
C ASN A 2 10.37 -7.41 24.06
N GLY A 3 9.06 -7.52 23.77
CA GLY A 3 8.43 -6.77 22.69
C GLY A 3 8.55 -5.25 22.85
N LEU A 4 8.46 -4.76 24.08
CA LEU A 4 8.68 -3.34 24.41
C LEU A 4 10.04 -2.83 23.95
N THR A 5 11.12 -3.60 24.18
CA THR A 5 12.47 -3.20 23.80
C THR A 5 12.62 -3.06 22.29
N ILE A 6 12.03 -4.01 21.51
CA ILE A 6 12.03 -3.95 20.04
C ILE A 6 11.24 -2.74 19.57
N MET A 7 10.04 -2.55 20.10
CA MET A 7 9.13 -1.48 19.69
C MET A 7 9.70 -0.09 19.97
N VAL A 8 10.13 0.15 21.21
CA VAL A 8 10.72 1.46 21.62
C VAL A 8 12.04 1.71 20.90
N GLY A 9 12.90 0.67 20.77
CA GLY A 9 14.16 0.79 20.03
C GLY A 9 13.93 1.20 18.57
N ALA A 10 12.99 0.54 17.89
CA ALA A 10 12.63 0.90 16.51
C ALA A 10 12.06 2.32 16.40
N MET A 11 11.15 2.72 17.31
CA MET A 11 10.56 4.06 17.31
C MET A 11 11.62 5.15 17.52
N VAL A 12 12.59 4.93 18.42
CA VAL A 12 13.72 5.85 18.64
C VAL A 12 14.57 5.97 17.37
N ILE A 13 14.90 4.85 16.73
CA ILE A 13 15.69 4.86 15.49
C ILE A 13 14.94 5.58 14.36
N PHE A 14 13.64 5.34 14.19
CA PHE A 14 12.81 6.06 13.20
C PHE A 14 12.75 7.57 13.50
N PHE A 15 12.59 7.95 14.78
CA PHE A 15 12.62 9.34 15.17
C PHE A 15 13.97 10.01 14.85
N LEU A 16 15.09 9.33 15.12
CA LEU A 16 16.43 9.81 14.76
C LEU A 16 16.58 9.93 13.24
N GLY A 17 16.10 8.95 12.48
CA GLY A 17 16.04 9.01 11.01
C GLY A 17 15.27 10.23 10.51
N TYR A 18 14.07 10.47 11.06
CA TYR A 18 13.28 11.67 10.75
C TYR A 18 13.98 12.98 11.10
N ARG A 19 14.59 13.03 12.29
CA ARG A 19 15.19 14.26 12.85
C ARG A 19 16.49 14.63 12.15
N PHE A 20 17.32 13.66 11.81
CA PHE A 20 18.65 13.90 11.24
C PHE A 20 18.67 13.69 9.73
N TYR A 21 18.32 12.51 9.24
CA TYR A 21 18.43 12.19 7.83
C TYR A 21 17.33 12.88 7.00
N GLY A 22 16.07 12.87 7.44
CA GLY A 22 15.00 13.61 6.78
C GLY A 22 15.24 15.12 6.71
N ARG A 23 15.83 15.71 7.78
CA ARG A 23 16.22 17.13 7.77
C ARG A 23 17.41 17.43 6.87
N TRP A 24 18.34 16.48 6.76
CA TRP A 24 19.45 16.60 5.83
C TRP A 24 18.97 16.60 4.39
N LEU A 25 18.03 15.72 4.02
CA LEU A 25 17.40 15.70 2.70
C LEU A 25 16.68 17.02 2.38
N GLU A 26 15.88 17.53 3.32
CA GLU A 26 15.18 18.80 3.19
C GLU A 26 16.15 19.96 2.84
N LYS A 27 17.28 20.02 3.52
CA LYS A 27 18.32 21.02 3.25
C LYS A 27 19.03 20.79 1.91
N THR A 28 19.31 19.54 1.58
CA THR A 28 20.04 19.16 0.36
C THR A 28 19.24 19.51 -0.90
N TRP A 29 17.93 19.39 -0.87
CA TRP A 29 17.07 19.69 -2.03
C TRP A 29 16.57 21.13 -2.08
N GLY A 30 16.84 21.93 -1.05
CA GLY A 30 16.51 23.36 -1.03
C GLY A 30 15.00 23.59 -1.00
N ILE A 31 14.35 23.08 0.04
CA ILE A 31 12.93 23.36 0.29
C ILE A 31 12.77 24.81 0.71
N ASP A 32 11.87 25.53 0.05
CA ASP A 32 11.59 26.95 0.28
C ASP A 32 10.16 27.12 0.86
N PRO A 33 10.06 27.42 2.17
CA PRO A 33 8.75 27.66 2.79
C PRO A 33 7.98 28.88 2.23
N ALA A 34 8.66 29.79 1.52
CA ALA A 34 8.04 30.97 0.93
C ALA A 34 7.52 30.73 -0.49
N ALA A 35 7.92 29.61 -1.13
CA ALA A 35 7.47 29.28 -2.47
C ALA A 35 5.98 28.93 -2.52
N LEU A 36 5.28 29.47 -3.53
CA LEU A 36 3.89 29.09 -3.79
C LEU A 36 3.81 27.67 -4.31
N THR A 37 3.04 26.84 -3.63
CA THR A 37 2.82 25.44 -4.01
C THR A 37 1.80 25.30 -5.16
N PRO A 38 1.80 24.17 -5.88
CA PRO A 38 0.77 23.90 -6.89
C PRO A 38 -0.66 23.96 -6.34
N ALA A 39 -0.88 23.50 -5.09
CA ALA A 39 -2.17 23.59 -4.43
C ALA A 39 -2.68 25.03 -4.34
N GLN A 40 -1.79 25.99 -4.12
CA GLN A 40 -2.14 27.43 -4.06
C GLN A 40 -2.30 28.05 -5.45
N ARG A 41 -1.38 27.67 -6.41
CA ARG A 41 -1.38 28.26 -7.76
C ARG A 41 -2.58 27.84 -8.60
N PHE A 42 -2.99 26.59 -8.50
CA PHE A 42 -4.02 25.97 -9.34
C PHE A 42 -5.28 25.59 -8.54
N ASN A 43 -5.51 26.26 -7.40
CA ASN A 43 -6.64 25.97 -6.53
C ASN A 43 -7.97 26.00 -7.30
N ASP A 44 -8.54 24.82 -7.55
CA ASP A 44 -9.85 24.63 -8.19
C ASP A 44 -10.91 24.10 -7.21
N GLY A 45 -10.52 23.88 -5.95
CA GLY A 45 -11.38 23.34 -4.90
C GLY A 45 -11.74 21.85 -5.05
N ASN A 46 -11.22 21.17 -6.09
CA ASN A 46 -11.46 19.76 -6.37
C ASN A 46 -10.16 18.95 -6.30
N ASP A 47 -9.33 19.04 -7.35
CA ASP A 47 -8.05 18.32 -7.45
C ASP A 47 -6.95 19.08 -6.71
N PHE A 48 -6.88 20.40 -6.89
CA PHE A 48 -5.94 21.27 -6.21
C PHE A 48 -6.66 22.03 -5.09
N SER A 49 -6.41 21.61 -3.85
CA SER A 49 -7.06 22.18 -2.67
C SER A 49 -6.06 22.30 -1.53
N PRO A 50 -5.54 23.51 -1.22
CA PRO A 50 -4.56 23.69 -0.16
C PRO A 50 -5.16 23.29 1.18
N GLN A 51 -4.52 22.38 1.88
CA GLN A 51 -4.94 21.83 3.17
C GLN A 51 -3.89 22.13 4.25
N ASN A 52 -4.30 22.09 5.52
CA ASN A 52 -3.34 22.16 6.61
C ASN A 52 -2.47 20.90 6.68
N ARG A 53 -1.28 21.02 7.26
CA ARG A 53 -0.29 19.94 7.39
C ARG A 53 -0.87 18.61 7.87
N TRP A 54 -1.69 18.66 8.92
CA TRP A 54 -2.21 17.44 9.55
C TRP A 54 -3.26 16.74 8.69
N SER A 55 -4.07 17.50 7.95
CA SER A 55 -5.00 16.93 6.97
C SER A 55 -4.27 16.22 5.83
N VAL A 56 -3.19 16.85 5.32
CA VAL A 56 -2.39 16.22 4.25
C VAL A 56 -1.62 15.02 4.76
N PHE A 57 -1.07 15.11 5.98
CA PHE A 57 -0.42 13.96 6.64
C PHE A 57 -1.39 12.80 6.82
N ALA A 58 -2.59 13.06 7.34
CA ALA A 58 -3.62 12.04 7.52
C ALA A 58 -4.01 11.40 6.18
N HIS A 59 -4.22 12.22 5.14
CA HIS A 59 -4.53 11.72 3.79
C HIS A 59 -3.40 10.84 3.24
N GLN A 60 -2.15 11.31 3.28
CA GLN A 60 -0.99 10.54 2.84
C GLN A 60 -0.90 9.23 3.62
N PHE A 61 -0.91 9.31 4.96
CA PHE A 61 -0.75 8.17 5.84
C PHE A 61 -1.84 7.11 5.64
N THR A 62 -3.12 7.49 5.62
CA THR A 62 -4.21 6.52 5.40
C THR A 62 -4.23 5.93 3.99
N SER A 63 -3.74 6.68 3.00
CA SER A 63 -3.71 6.21 1.62
C SER A 63 -2.56 5.23 1.36
N ILE A 64 -1.39 5.43 1.98
CA ILE A 64 -0.25 4.52 1.87
C ILE A 64 -0.39 3.31 2.79
N THR A 65 -0.89 3.51 4.02
CA THR A 65 -1.03 2.47 5.03
C THR A 65 -2.21 1.56 4.71
N GLY A 66 -1.96 0.60 3.82
CA GLY A 66 -2.91 -0.46 3.53
C GLY A 66 -2.69 -1.68 4.43
N ALA A 67 -3.05 -2.85 3.92
CA ALA A 67 -2.83 -4.13 4.59
C ALA A 67 -1.37 -4.62 4.55
N GLY A 68 -0.54 -4.03 3.70
CA GLY A 68 0.85 -4.44 3.47
C GLY A 68 1.74 -4.42 4.71
N PRO A 69 1.76 -3.33 5.52
CA PRO A 69 2.56 -3.25 6.74
C PRO A 69 2.11 -4.22 7.84
N VAL A 70 0.89 -4.75 7.78
CA VAL A 70 0.45 -5.84 8.65
C VAL A 70 0.89 -7.19 8.08
N THR A 71 0.60 -7.45 6.82
CA THR A 71 0.79 -8.76 6.18
C THR A 71 2.25 -9.11 5.97
N GLY A 72 3.03 -8.18 5.41
CA GLY A 72 4.43 -8.42 5.05
C GLY A 72 5.30 -8.87 6.22
N PRO A 73 5.36 -8.11 7.32
CA PRO A 73 6.14 -8.50 8.49
C PRO A 73 5.71 -9.81 9.13
N ILE A 74 4.41 -10.12 9.16
CA ILE A 74 3.87 -11.38 9.70
C ILE A 74 4.33 -12.57 8.86
N ILE A 75 4.24 -12.49 7.52
CA ILE A 75 4.72 -13.56 6.64
C ILE A 75 6.25 -13.70 6.75
N ALA A 76 6.98 -12.58 6.75
CA ALA A 76 8.44 -12.57 6.82
C ALA A 76 8.99 -13.04 8.17
N ALA A 77 8.18 -13.04 9.22
CA ALA A 77 8.53 -13.56 10.55
C ALA A 77 8.96 -15.04 10.51
N MET A 78 8.65 -15.78 9.44
CA MET A 78 9.16 -17.15 9.24
C MET A 78 10.70 -17.23 9.24
N PHE A 79 11.40 -16.16 8.82
CA PHE A 79 12.86 -16.08 8.86
C PHE A 79 13.42 -15.66 10.23
N GLY A 80 12.56 -15.36 11.20
CA GLY A 80 12.87 -14.79 12.50
C GLY A 80 12.57 -13.29 12.57
N TRP A 81 12.45 -12.76 13.80
CA TRP A 81 12.08 -11.36 13.98
C TRP A 81 13.21 -10.36 13.62
N LEU A 82 14.49 -10.76 13.78
CA LEU A 82 15.62 -9.84 13.58
C LEU A 82 15.84 -9.43 12.12
N PRO A 83 15.88 -10.34 11.12
CA PRO A 83 16.01 -9.95 9.71
C PRO A 83 14.86 -9.06 9.25
N ALA A 84 13.61 -9.37 9.66
CA ALA A 84 12.44 -8.57 9.33
C ALA A 84 12.53 -7.16 9.92
N LEU A 85 12.91 -7.05 11.19
CA LEU A 85 13.11 -5.76 11.87
C LEU A 85 14.20 -4.92 11.20
N LEU A 86 15.36 -5.52 10.91
CA LEU A 86 16.47 -4.81 10.27
C LEU A 86 16.08 -4.27 8.91
N TRP A 87 15.35 -5.06 8.11
CA TRP A 87 14.89 -4.60 6.81
C TRP A 87 13.86 -3.45 6.94
N MET A 88 12.93 -3.51 7.88
CA MET A 88 11.98 -2.41 8.11
C MET A 88 12.70 -1.13 8.56
N ILE A 89 13.72 -1.22 9.41
CA ILE A 89 14.48 -0.05 9.86
C ILE A 89 15.31 0.55 8.72
N VAL A 90 16.14 -0.24 8.07
CA VAL A 90 17.04 0.25 7.01
C VAL A 90 16.25 0.63 5.76
N GLY A 91 15.34 -0.23 5.32
CA GLY A 91 14.49 0.01 4.16
C GLY A 91 13.57 1.21 4.38
N GLY A 92 12.94 1.30 5.56
CA GLY A 92 12.04 2.41 5.88
C GLY A 92 12.75 3.77 5.87
N ILE A 93 13.90 3.90 6.54
CA ILE A 93 14.63 5.17 6.67
C ILE A 93 15.31 5.59 5.37
N PHE A 94 16.05 4.68 4.72
CA PHE A 94 16.96 5.03 3.64
C PHE A 94 16.39 4.78 2.23
N PHE A 95 15.29 4.03 2.12
CA PHE A 95 14.66 3.69 0.85
C PHE A 95 13.24 4.24 0.77
N GLY A 96 12.30 3.72 1.55
CA GLY A 96 10.87 4.05 1.45
C GLY A 96 10.58 5.52 1.77
N ALA A 97 11.01 6.01 2.92
CA ALA A 97 10.78 7.41 3.30
C ALA A 97 11.49 8.40 2.37
N VAL A 98 12.67 8.05 1.86
CA VAL A 98 13.38 8.84 0.84
C VAL A 98 12.60 8.88 -0.46
N GLN A 99 12.08 7.74 -0.91
CA GLN A 99 11.26 7.64 -2.11
C GLN A 99 10.01 8.50 -2.02
N ASP A 100 9.24 8.35 -0.94
CA ASP A 100 7.97 9.06 -0.76
C ASP A 100 8.16 10.56 -0.68
N PHE A 101 9.19 10.99 0.05
CA PHE A 101 9.56 12.40 0.14
C PHE A 101 10.05 12.97 -1.19
N THR A 102 10.89 12.22 -1.94
CA THR A 102 11.39 12.66 -3.24
C THR A 102 10.28 12.70 -4.28
N ALA A 103 9.35 11.74 -4.28
CA ALA A 103 8.20 11.72 -5.18
C ALA A 103 7.26 12.91 -4.93
N LEU A 104 6.97 13.21 -3.65
CA LEU A 104 6.20 14.37 -3.25
C LEU A 104 6.90 15.66 -3.68
N TYR A 105 8.20 15.79 -3.39
CA TYR A 105 9.02 16.93 -3.75
C TYR A 105 9.06 17.14 -5.28
N ALA A 106 9.33 16.09 -6.05
CA ALA A 106 9.37 16.17 -7.51
C ALA A 106 8.04 16.63 -8.09
N SER A 107 6.92 16.13 -7.57
CA SER A 107 5.58 16.52 -8.01
C SER A 107 5.28 17.98 -7.65
N VAL A 108 5.55 18.43 -6.42
CA VAL A 108 5.33 19.82 -6.00
C VAL A 108 6.17 20.78 -6.85
N LYS A 109 7.44 20.45 -7.13
CA LYS A 109 8.32 21.28 -7.99
C LYS A 109 7.93 21.26 -9.47
N ASN A 110 7.10 20.32 -9.90
CA ASN A 110 6.60 20.20 -11.27
C ASN A 110 5.06 20.38 -11.35
N ASN A 111 4.53 21.40 -10.69
CA ASN A 111 3.13 21.82 -10.77
C ASN A 111 2.11 20.73 -10.38
N GLY A 112 2.45 19.85 -9.44
CA GLY A 112 1.58 18.77 -8.98
C GLY A 112 1.39 17.63 -9.99
N ARG A 113 2.33 17.46 -10.93
CA ARG A 113 2.30 16.38 -11.93
C ARG A 113 2.52 15.03 -11.27
N SER A 114 1.79 14.02 -11.74
CA SER A 114 1.96 12.63 -11.31
C SER A 114 3.31 12.07 -11.76
N ILE A 115 3.78 11.00 -11.10
CA ILE A 115 5.04 10.34 -11.46
C ILE A 115 5.05 9.86 -12.91
N GLY A 116 3.92 9.44 -13.48
CA GLY A 116 3.82 9.05 -14.88
C GLY A 116 4.08 10.21 -15.83
N MET A 117 3.59 11.42 -15.51
CA MET A 117 3.88 12.64 -16.29
C MET A 117 5.34 13.07 -16.13
N LEU A 118 5.92 12.93 -14.94
CA LEU A 118 7.33 13.20 -14.71
C LEU A 118 8.23 12.27 -15.53
N ILE A 119 7.84 11.00 -15.67
CA ILE A 119 8.54 10.05 -16.53
C ILE A 119 8.48 10.49 -17.99
N GLU A 120 7.35 11.03 -18.46
CA GLU A 120 7.26 11.58 -19.83
C GLU A 120 8.21 12.76 -20.03
N ASP A 121 8.23 13.70 -19.10
CA ASP A 121 9.06 14.90 -19.18
C ASP A 121 10.56 14.59 -19.15
N TYR A 122 10.98 13.63 -18.34
CA TYR A 122 12.40 13.35 -18.08
C TYR A 122 12.95 12.12 -18.81
N ILE A 123 12.12 11.12 -19.11
CA ILE A 123 12.53 9.89 -19.79
C ILE A 123 11.97 9.84 -21.22
N GLY A 124 10.75 10.34 -21.45
CA GLY A 124 10.10 10.45 -22.75
C GLY A 124 8.80 9.66 -22.86
N ALA A 125 8.06 9.88 -23.94
CA ALA A 125 6.72 9.33 -24.16
C ALA A 125 6.65 7.79 -24.16
N LEU A 126 7.70 7.11 -24.67
CA LEU A 126 7.77 5.65 -24.61
C LEU A 126 7.92 5.18 -23.16
N GLY A 127 8.77 5.83 -22.37
CA GLY A 127 8.94 5.56 -20.94
C GLY A 127 7.61 5.68 -20.19
N ARG A 128 6.80 6.72 -20.45
CA ARG A 128 5.46 6.87 -19.89
C ARG A 128 4.55 5.69 -20.23
N ARG A 129 4.47 5.28 -21.49
CA ARG A 129 3.60 4.17 -21.92
C ARG A 129 3.98 2.86 -21.26
N LEU A 130 5.28 2.55 -21.21
CA LEU A 130 5.81 1.36 -20.54
C LEU A 130 5.50 1.39 -19.04
N PHE A 131 5.65 2.55 -18.40
CA PHE A 131 5.33 2.74 -16.98
C PHE A 131 3.83 2.60 -16.71
N LEU A 132 2.95 3.17 -17.52
CA LEU A 132 1.49 3.03 -17.37
C LEU A 132 1.04 1.57 -17.54
N LEU A 133 1.62 0.85 -18.50
CA LEU A 133 1.36 -0.58 -18.67
C LEU A 133 1.85 -1.37 -17.45
N PHE A 134 3.04 -1.05 -16.92
CA PHE A 134 3.56 -1.63 -15.69
C PHE A 134 2.61 -1.38 -14.52
N CYS A 135 2.19 -0.12 -14.31
CA CYS A 135 1.24 0.24 -13.26
C CYS A 135 -0.08 -0.53 -13.38
N TRP A 136 -0.61 -0.66 -14.58
CA TRP A 136 -1.85 -1.42 -14.80
C TRP A 136 -1.69 -2.91 -14.42
N LEU A 137 -0.63 -3.58 -14.88
CA LEU A 137 -0.35 -4.98 -14.54
C LEU A 137 -0.11 -5.15 -13.03
N PHE A 138 0.58 -4.20 -12.40
CA PHE A 138 0.77 -4.19 -10.95
C PHE A 138 -0.56 -4.10 -10.20
N THR A 139 -1.51 -3.26 -10.66
CA THR A 139 -2.82 -3.13 -9.99
C THR A 139 -3.62 -4.43 -10.02
N LEU A 140 -3.47 -5.27 -11.06
CA LEU A 140 -4.11 -6.59 -11.10
C LEU A 140 -3.65 -7.49 -9.95
N LEU A 141 -2.35 -7.48 -9.67
CA LEU A 141 -1.76 -8.27 -8.57
C LEU A 141 -2.23 -7.79 -7.20
N VAL A 142 -2.28 -6.46 -7.00
CA VAL A 142 -2.75 -5.88 -5.73
C VAL A 142 -4.20 -6.27 -5.47
N ILE A 143 -5.08 -6.06 -6.46
CA ILE A 143 -6.50 -6.40 -6.35
C ILE A 143 -6.66 -7.89 -6.05
N ALA A 144 -5.97 -8.76 -6.79
CA ALA A 144 -6.07 -10.20 -6.62
C ALA A 144 -5.63 -10.64 -5.22
N ALA A 145 -4.46 -10.18 -4.75
CA ALA A 145 -3.90 -10.59 -3.46
C ALA A 145 -4.76 -10.12 -2.28
N PHE A 146 -5.13 -8.85 -2.26
CA PHE A 146 -5.88 -8.31 -1.13
C PHE A 146 -7.35 -8.74 -1.12
N CYS A 147 -8.01 -8.86 -2.27
CA CYS A 147 -9.38 -9.35 -2.33
C CYS A 147 -9.48 -10.80 -1.82
N ASP A 148 -8.55 -11.67 -2.22
CA ASP A 148 -8.53 -13.05 -1.72
C ASP A 148 -8.24 -13.11 -0.22
N MET A 149 -7.29 -12.31 0.26
CA MET A 149 -6.97 -12.25 1.68
C MET A 149 -8.16 -11.79 2.52
N VAL A 150 -8.85 -10.72 2.09
CA VAL A 150 -10.05 -10.20 2.78
C VAL A 150 -11.18 -11.23 2.74
N ALA A 151 -11.43 -11.86 1.57
CA ALA A 151 -12.46 -12.88 1.43
C ALA A 151 -12.23 -14.09 2.34
N ASN A 152 -10.98 -14.56 2.44
CA ASN A 152 -10.61 -15.64 3.35
C ASN A 152 -10.67 -15.21 4.82
N THR A 153 -10.42 -13.94 5.13
CA THR A 153 -10.54 -13.39 6.49
C THR A 153 -11.99 -13.29 6.95
N PHE A 154 -12.92 -12.99 6.01
CA PHE A 154 -14.36 -12.95 6.31
C PHE A 154 -15.06 -14.30 6.21
N ASN A 155 -14.35 -15.36 5.80
CA ASN A 155 -14.93 -16.70 5.73
C ASN A 155 -15.50 -17.12 7.10
N GLY A 156 -16.83 -17.19 7.18
CA GLY A 156 -17.58 -17.50 8.40
C GLY A 156 -17.59 -18.97 8.78
N PHE A 157 -16.86 -19.84 8.06
CA PHE A 157 -16.89 -21.29 8.27
C PHE A 157 -15.47 -21.87 8.41
N THR A 158 -15.32 -22.86 9.28
CA THR A 158 -14.13 -23.73 9.33
C THR A 158 -14.15 -24.71 8.15
N LYS A 159 -13.05 -25.46 7.98
CA LYS A 159 -13.00 -26.55 6.97
C LYS A 159 -14.05 -27.64 7.20
N ASP A 160 -14.45 -27.82 8.45
CA ASP A 160 -15.45 -28.82 8.87
C ASP A 160 -16.88 -28.26 8.89
N GLY A 161 -17.07 -27.01 8.39
CA GLY A 161 -18.38 -26.36 8.30
C GLY A 161 -18.89 -25.71 9.60
N ALA A 162 -18.07 -25.65 10.66
CA ALA A 162 -18.46 -24.95 11.88
C ALA A 162 -18.38 -23.43 11.71
N GLU A 163 -19.29 -22.70 12.34
CA GLU A 163 -19.38 -21.24 12.26
C GLU A 163 -18.27 -20.54 13.03
N ILE A 164 -17.72 -19.47 12.43
CA ILE A 164 -16.69 -18.59 13.03
C ILE A 164 -17.27 -17.20 13.20
N LEU A 165 -17.83 -16.92 14.37
CA LEU A 165 -18.51 -15.66 14.68
C LEU A 165 -17.63 -14.41 14.45
N PRO A 166 -16.36 -14.32 14.88
CA PRO A 166 -15.55 -13.11 14.65
C PRO A 166 -15.37 -12.77 13.17
N ASN A 167 -15.21 -13.77 12.31
CA ASN A 167 -15.04 -13.56 10.86
C ASN A 167 -16.35 -13.10 10.20
N ALA A 168 -17.46 -13.78 10.51
CA ALA A 168 -18.79 -13.45 10.00
C ALA A 168 -19.21 -12.04 10.43
N ALA A 169 -18.99 -11.68 11.69
CA ALA A 169 -19.26 -10.36 12.22
C ALA A 169 -18.37 -9.28 11.58
N ALA A 170 -17.07 -9.54 11.37
CA ALA A 170 -16.17 -8.61 10.69
C ALA A 170 -16.61 -8.35 9.24
N GLY A 171 -17.05 -9.38 8.53
CA GLY A 171 -17.65 -9.26 7.19
C GLY A 171 -18.93 -8.42 7.19
N SER A 172 -19.85 -8.70 8.14
CA SER A 172 -21.07 -7.91 8.34
C SER A 172 -20.78 -6.44 8.60
N ILE A 173 -19.90 -6.15 9.56
CA ILE A 173 -19.50 -4.77 9.88
C ILE A 173 -18.96 -4.08 8.63
N SER A 174 -18.13 -4.77 7.84
CA SER A 174 -17.52 -4.20 6.63
C SER A 174 -18.56 -3.84 5.58
N LEU A 175 -19.61 -4.66 5.36
CA LEU A 175 -20.70 -4.33 4.46
C LEU A 175 -21.53 -3.13 4.95
N ILE A 176 -21.89 -3.13 6.24
CA ILE A 176 -22.63 -2.04 6.86
C ILE A 176 -21.79 -0.74 6.84
N TYR A 177 -20.49 -0.85 7.05
CA TYR A 177 -19.55 0.27 6.97
C TYR A 177 -19.48 0.89 5.57
N MET A 178 -19.50 0.07 4.51
CA MET A 178 -19.55 0.57 3.13
C MET A 178 -20.85 1.34 2.87
N ALA A 179 -22.00 0.80 3.28
CA ALA A 179 -23.29 1.47 3.17
C ALA A 179 -23.33 2.77 4.00
N GLY A 180 -22.85 2.72 5.24
CA GLY A 180 -22.77 3.87 6.14
C GLY A 180 -21.85 4.98 5.61
N ALA A 181 -20.74 4.63 4.94
CA ALA A 181 -19.85 5.59 4.31
C ALA A 181 -20.57 6.37 3.19
N ILE A 182 -21.42 5.73 2.40
CA ILE A 182 -22.26 6.40 1.38
C ILE A 182 -23.24 7.38 2.05
N LEU A 183 -23.93 6.93 3.10
CA LEU A 183 -24.86 7.78 3.84
C LEU A 183 -24.14 8.99 4.46
N PHE A 184 -22.96 8.75 5.02
CA PHE A 184 -22.13 9.82 5.57
C PHE A 184 -21.65 10.79 4.48
N GLY A 185 -21.29 10.29 3.29
CA GLY A 185 -20.95 11.13 2.13
C GLY A 185 -22.09 12.03 1.68
N LEU A 186 -23.31 11.49 1.61
CA LEU A 186 -24.51 12.28 1.34
C LEU A 186 -24.76 13.35 2.41
N TYR A 187 -24.63 12.95 3.70
CA TYR A 187 -24.75 13.89 4.82
C TYR A 187 -23.74 15.04 4.71
N LEU A 188 -22.45 14.73 4.48
CA LEU A 188 -21.39 15.75 4.35
C LEU A 188 -21.65 16.71 3.19
N LYS A 189 -22.11 16.20 2.05
CA LYS A 189 -22.36 17.01 0.85
C LYS A 189 -23.53 17.98 1.01
N TYR A 190 -24.63 17.51 1.58
CA TYR A 190 -25.86 18.29 1.65
C TYR A 190 -25.97 19.15 2.92
N MET A 191 -25.51 18.64 4.06
CA MET A 191 -25.63 19.33 5.34
C MET A 191 -24.42 20.24 5.67
N ARG A 192 -23.24 19.98 5.07
CA ARG A 192 -22.00 20.74 5.28
C ARG A 192 -21.72 21.05 6.76
N PRO A 193 -21.65 20.05 7.64
CA PRO A 193 -21.51 20.24 9.07
C PRO A 193 -20.16 20.88 9.43
N SER A 194 -20.08 21.53 10.59
CA SER A 194 -18.80 21.96 11.15
C SER A 194 -17.91 20.76 11.48
N ALA A 195 -16.59 20.95 11.54
CA ALA A 195 -15.62 19.86 11.78
C ALA A 195 -15.92 19.06 13.06
N GLY A 196 -16.36 19.73 14.14
CA GLY A 196 -16.73 19.06 15.38
C GLY A 196 -17.98 18.18 15.25
N VAL A 197 -19.00 18.67 14.54
CA VAL A 197 -20.22 17.89 14.26
C VAL A 197 -19.92 16.73 13.33
N GLN A 198 -19.10 16.93 12.30
CA GLN A 198 -18.63 15.87 11.41
C GLN A 198 -17.93 14.76 12.18
N LEU A 199 -17.03 15.12 13.10
CA LEU A 199 -16.32 14.16 13.97
C LEU A 199 -17.29 13.37 14.84
N ALA A 200 -18.21 14.07 15.54
CA ALA A 200 -19.18 13.44 16.45
C ALA A 200 -20.10 12.46 15.68
N VAL A 201 -20.65 12.89 14.55
CA VAL A 201 -21.51 12.03 13.70
C VAL A 201 -20.72 10.85 13.15
N GLY A 202 -19.47 11.03 12.73
CA GLY A 202 -18.60 9.96 12.25
C GLY A 202 -18.34 8.89 13.31
N ILE A 203 -18.03 9.31 14.54
CA ILE A 203 -17.83 8.38 15.69
C ILE A 203 -19.11 7.63 16.03
N VAL A 204 -20.24 8.34 16.16
CA VAL A 204 -21.54 7.71 16.45
C VAL A 204 -21.91 6.70 15.37
N LEU A 205 -21.76 7.07 14.10
CA LEU A 205 -22.04 6.20 12.98
C LEU A 205 -21.16 4.93 13.01
N MET A 206 -19.85 5.07 13.31
CA MET A 206 -18.96 3.92 13.46
C MET A 206 -19.41 2.97 14.58
N VAL A 207 -19.75 3.51 15.75
CA VAL A 207 -20.22 2.69 16.87
C VAL A 207 -21.49 1.94 16.50
N VAL A 208 -22.44 2.61 15.86
CA VAL A 208 -23.70 1.99 15.39
C VAL A 208 -23.43 0.91 14.36
N MET A 209 -22.55 1.14 13.39
CA MET A 209 -22.21 0.14 12.36
C MET A 209 -21.54 -1.10 12.96
N VAL A 210 -20.61 -0.91 13.91
CA VAL A 210 -19.96 -2.01 14.62
C VAL A 210 -20.99 -2.81 15.43
N TRP A 211 -21.87 -2.13 16.19
CA TRP A 211 -22.90 -2.77 16.98
C TRP A 211 -23.88 -3.58 16.09
N LEU A 212 -24.37 -2.99 15.01
CA LEU A 212 -25.27 -3.65 14.06
C LEU A 212 -24.63 -4.89 13.43
N GLY A 213 -23.36 -4.81 13.05
CA GLY A 213 -22.66 -5.93 12.40
C GLY A 213 -22.35 -7.08 13.36
N ILE A 214 -22.04 -6.78 14.62
CA ILE A 214 -21.87 -7.82 15.67
C ILE A 214 -23.23 -8.48 15.99
N ALA A 215 -24.30 -7.67 16.07
CA ALA A 215 -25.64 -8.18 16.34
C ALA A 215 -26.23 -9.03 15.19
N ASN A 216 -25.75 -8.82 13.96
CA ASN A 216 -26.26 -9.50 12.76
C ASN A 216 -25.09 -10.07 11.94
N PRO A 217 -24.40 -11.11 12.40
CA PRO A 217 -23.31 -11.72 11.67
C PRO A 217 -23.81 -12.41 10.40
N ILE A 218 -23.11 -12.19 9.26
CA ILE A 218 -23.43 -12.79 7.98
C ILE A 218 -22.43 -13.91 7.70
N TYR A 219 -22.93 -15.15 7.73
CA TYR A 219 -22.12 -16.34 7.47
C TYR A 219 -22.10 -16.63 5.98
N LEU A 220 -20.98 -16.31 5.32
CA LEU A 220 -20.70 -16.63 3.94
C LEU A 220 -19.33 -17.32 3.85
N ASP A 221 -19.18 -18.15 2.81
CA ASP A 221 -17.88 -18.76 2.50
C ASP A 221 -16.96 -17.80 1.75
N GLY A 222 -15.68 -18.11 1.70
CA GLY A 222 -14.68 -17.27 1.06
C GLY A 222 -14.92 -17.04 -0.44
N VAL A 223 -15.53 -18.00 -1.14
CA VAL A 223 -15.86 -17.86 -2.57
C VAL A 223 -16.95 -16.81 -2.77
N THR A 224 -17.99 -16.89 -1.97
CA THR A 224 -19.10 -15.92 -2.01
C THR A 224 -18.59 -14.52 -1.64
N TRP A 225 -17.73 -14.41 -0.64
CA TRP A 225 -17.11 -13.14 -0.28
C TRP A 225 -16.28 -12.54 -1.41
N ARG A 226 -15.56 -13.36 -2.21
CA ARG A 226 -14.86 -12.86 -3.42
C ARG A 226 -15.83 -12.18 -4.38
N TYR A 227 -16.98 -12.80 -4.69
CA TYR A 227 -17.98 -12.18 -5.58
C TYR A 227 -18.50 -10.86 -5.01
N VAL A 228 -18.83 -10.81 -3.73
CA VAL A 228 -19.32 -9.59 -3.05
C VAL A 228 -18.28 -8.48 -3.14
N ILE A 229 -17.00 -8.78 -2.86
CA ILE A 229 -15.91 -7.80 -2.89
C ILE A 229 -15.69 -7.28 -4.31
N PHE A 230 -15.66 -8.15 -5.34
CA PHE A 230 -15.46 -7.70 -6.72
C PHE A 230 -16.64 -6.87 -7.25
N ALA A 231 -17.89 -7.22 -6.89
CA ALA A 231 -19.07 -6.40 -7.18
C ALA A 231 -18.98 -5.01 -6.53
N TYR A 232 -18.56 -4.98 -5.26
CA TYR A 232 -18.30 -3.74 -4.55
C TYR A 232 -17.22 -2.90 -5.24
N LEU A 233 -16.09 -3.50 -5.65
CA LEU A 233 -14.99 -2.78 -6.30
C LEU A 233 -15.39 -2.17 -7.64
N PHE A 234 -16.25 -2.85 -8.39
CA PHE A 234 -16.82 -2.27 -9.61
C PHE A 234 -17.57 -0.97 -9.30
N ALA A 235 -18.47 -1.01 -8.31
CA ALA A 235 -19.20 0.18 -7.86
C ALA A 235 -18.24 1.28 -7.36
N ALA A 236 -17.28 0.95 -6.51
CA ALA A 236 -16.32 1.89 -5.94
C ALA A 236 -15.42 2.55 -7.00
N ALA A 237 -15.00 1.78 -8.02
CA ALA A 237 -14.16 2.32 -9.09
C ALA A 237 -14.89 3.30 -10.00
N VAL A 238 -16.22 3.18 -10.14
CA VAL A 238 -17.02 4.02 -11.04
C VAL A 238 -17.67 5.20 -10.31
N MET A 239 -18.01 5.04 -9.02
CA MET A 239 -18.69 6.07 -8.23
C MET A 239 -17.83 7.31 -8.02
N PRO A 240 -18.45 8.52 -7.88
CA PRO A 240 -17.74 9.74 -7.52
C PRO A 240 -17.02 9.61 -6.17
N MET A 241 -15.82 10.21 -6.06
CA MET A 241 -15.00 10.11 -4.85
C MET A 241 -15.70 10.66 -3.60
N TRP A 242 -16.45 11.76 -3.74
CA TRP A 242 -17.15 12.39 -2.63
C TRP A 242 -18.25 11.52 -2.00
N LEU A 243 -18.78 10.56 -2.77
CA LEU A 243 -19.92 9.73 -2.31
C LEU A 243 -19.47 8.57 -1.43
N LEU A 244 -18.38 7.88 -1.79
CA LEU A 244 -17.93 6.68 -1.10
C LEU A 244 -16.50 6.84 -0.55
N LYS A 245 -15.53 7.21 -1.40
CA LYS A 245 -14.11 7.14 -1.03
C LYS A 245 -13.75 8.13 0.07
N ASN A 246 -14.02 9.43 -0.11
CA ASN A 246 -13.63 10.45 0.87
C ASN A 246 -14.27 10.24 2.26
N PRO A 247 -15.60 9.98 2.39
CA PRO A 247 -16.19 9.70 3.68
C PRO A 247 -15.64 8.43 4.33
N ARG A 248 -15.37 7.40 3.53
CA ARG A 248 -14.80 6.14 4.01
C ARG A 248 -13.36 6.32 4.50
N ASP A 249 -12.51 7.02 3.73
CA ASP A 249 -11.14 7.31 4.13
C ASP A 249 -11.11 8.10 5.45
N TYR A 250 -12.03 9.06 5.62
CA TYR A 250 -12.18 9.81 6.86
C TYR A 250 -12.51 8.91 8.06
N LEU A 251 -13.47 8.00 7.91
CA LEU A 251 -13.83 7.05 8.98
C LEU A 251 -12.70 6.03 9.22
N SER A 252 -12.05 5.54 8.16
CA SER A 252 -10.93 4.57 8.25
C SER A 252 -9.73 5.12 9.00
N MET A 253 -9.48 6.43 8.96
CA MET A 253 -8.41 7.07 9.71
C MET A 253 -8.55 6.83 11.23
N PHE A 254 -9.77 6.95 11.77
CA PHE A 254 -10.00 6.70 13.20
C PHE A 254 -9.79 5.24 13.58
N LEU A 255 -10.21 4.32 12.69
CA LEU A 255 -9.98 2.88 12.88
C LEU A 255 -8.48 2.56 12.89
N LEU A 256 -7.73 3.14 11.94
CA LEU A 256 -6.28 2.95 11.84
C LEU A 256 -5.55 3.48 13.08
N ILE A 257 -5.83 4.71 13.48
CA ILE A 257 -5.21 5.33 14.66
C ILE A 257 -5.59 4.54 15.92
N GLY A 258 -6.85 4.16 16.07
CA GLY A 258 -7.33 3.37 17.21
C GLY A 258 -6.64 2.00 17.28
N MET A 259 -6.51 1.32 16.15
CA MET A 259 -5.85 0.02 16.06
C MET A 259 -4.35 0.11 16.41
N ILE A 260 -3.64 1.09 15.87
CA ILE A 260 -2.22 1.30 16.19
C ILE A 260 -2.05 1.66 17.67
N ALA A 261 -2.88 2.57 18.19
CA ALA A 261 -2.84 2.95 19.59
C ALA A 261 -3.10 1.75 20.52
N ALA A 262 -4.10 0.94 20.21
CA ALA A 262 -4.42 -0.28 20.96
C ALA A 262 -3.24 -1.25 21.00
N GLY A 263 -2.62 -1.49 19.84
CA GLY A 263 -1.45 -2.36 19.74
C GLY A 263 -0.22 -1.82 20.49
N VAL A 264 0.10 -0.53 20.32
CA VAL A 264 1.25 0.11 20.99
C VAL A 264 1.05 0.15 22.50
N ILE A 265 -0.13 0.54 22.98
CA ILE A 265 -0.46 0.53 24.42
C ILE A 265 -0.38 -0.90 24.95
N GLY A 266 -0.90 -1.88 24.20
CA GLY A 266 -0.82 -3.29 24.52
C GLY A 266 0.62 -3.75 24.74
N VAL A 267 1.51 -3.46 23.81
CA VAL A 267 2.93 -3.81 23.92
C VAL A 267 3.62 -3.09 25.09
N ILE A 268 3.29 -1.82 25.36
CA ILE A 268 3.87 -1.05 26.46
C ILE A 268 3.43 -1.60 27.83
N VAL A 269 2.14 -1.87 28.00
CA VAL A 269 1.58 -2.27 29.31
C VAL A 269 1.88 -3.72 29.63
N ILE A 270 1.74 -4.62 28.64
CA ILE A 270 1.93 -6.06 28.85
C ILE A 270 3.41 -6.44 28.79
N ASN A 271 4.20 -5.70 28.01
CA ASN A 271 5.61 -6.01 27.76
C ASN A 271 5.84 -7.50 27.42
N PRO A 272 5.24 -7.99 26.32
CA PRO A 272 5.21 -9.42 26.04
C PRO A 272 6.61 -9.96 25.77
N SER A 273 6.87 -11.19 26.22
CA SER A 273 8.08 -11.94 25.86
C SER A 273 7.99 -12.41 24.40
N ILE A 274 9.09 -12.33 23.68
CA ILE A 274 9.19 -12.81 22.30
C ILE A 274 9.74 -14.24 22.34
N GLU A 275 8.90 -15.20 21.95
CA GLU A 275 9.29 -16.61 21.85
C GLU A 275 9.79 -16.99 20.46
N LEU A 276 9.47 -16.19 19.44
CA LEU A 276 9.98 -16.39 18.08
C LEU A 276 11.51 -16.26 18.05
N PRO A 277 12.26 -17.18 17.40
CA PRO A 277 13.70 -17.06 17.24
C PRO A 277 14.12 -15.75 16.58
N ALA A 278 15.26 -15.19 16.99
CA ALA A 278 15.80 -13.99 16.37
C ALA A 278 16.13 -14.23 14.88
N PHE A 279 16.68 -15.42 14.59
CA PHE A 279 17.01 -15.85 13.25
C PHE A 279 16.74 -17.35 13.12
N VAL A 280 16.04 -17.77 12.05
CA VAL A 280 15.70 -19.16 11.81
C VAL A 280 16.68 -19.78 10.82
N GLY A 281 17.01 -19.09 9.72
CA GLY A 281 17.93 -19.60 8.70
C GLY A 281 17.91 -18.76 7.43
N PHE A 282 18.87 -19.00 6.54
CA PHE A 282 18.93 -18.37 5.22
C PHE A 282 17.97 -19.03 4.21
N GLU A 283 17.44 -20.19 4.54
CA GLU A 283 16.42 -20.89 3.76
C GLU A 283 15.40 -21.50 4.72
N VAL A 284 14.12 -21.18 4.52
CA VAL A 284 13.00 -21.66 5.33
C VAL A 284 11.87 -22.09 4.41
N LYS A 285 11.39 -23.33 4.56
CA LYS A 285 10.33 -23.93 3.73
C LYS A 285 10.63 -23.79 2.22
N ASN A 286 11.85 -24.10 1.82
CA ASN A 286 12.36 -23.98 0.43
C ASN A 286 12.30 -22.56 -0.14
N GLN A 287 12.27 -21.55 0.72
CA GLN A 287 12.33 -20.15 0.32
C GLN A 287 13.61 -19.51 0.84
N PRO A 288 14.47 -18.97 -0.03
CA PRO A 288 15.69 -18.29 0.38
C PRO A 288 15.36 -16.94 1.02
N LEU A 289 16.08 -16.59 2.10
CA LEU A 289 15.94 -15.30 2.76
C LEU A 289 16.15 -14.14 1.76
N PHE A 290 17.21 -14.19 0.97
CA PHE A 290 17.40 -13.28 -0.16
C PHE A 290 16.90 -13.95 -1.46
N PRO A 291 15.99 -13.36 -2.18
CA PRO A 291 15.38 -12.03 -2.03
C PRO A 291 14.03 -12.02 -1.29
N ILE A 292 13.51 -13.17 -0.85
CA ILE A 292 12.11 -13.35 -0.44
C ILE A 292 11.73 -12.48 0.77
N LEU A 293 12.60 -12.37 1.80
CA LEU A 293 12.35 -11.49 2.93
C LEU A 293 12.05 -10.06 2.47
N PHE A 294 12.87 -9.57 1.56
CA PHE A 294 12.83 -8.17 1.09
C PHE A 294 11.54 -7.88 0.33
N VAL A 295 11.13 -8.75 -0.59
CA VAL A 295 9.90 -8.56 -1.37
C VAL A 295 8.64 -8.85 -0.55
N THR A 296 8.73 -9.69 0.47
CA THR A 296 7.61 -10.00 1.37
C THR A 296 7.25 -8.79 2.24
N ILE A 297 8.25 -8.07 2.77
CA ILE A 297 8.03 -6.81 3.50
C ILE A 297 8.11 -5.64 2.51
N ALA A 298 7.13 -5.54 1.62
CA ALA A 298 7.08 -4.44 0.67
C ALA A 298 6.67 -3.13 1.36
N CYS A 299 5.40 -2.96 1.70
CA CYS A 299 4.87 -1.70 2.23
C CYS A 299 5.48 -1.30 3.58
N GLY A 300 5.81 -2.26 4.47
CA GLY A 300 6.45 -1.97 5.76
C GLY A 300 7.89 -1.46 5.69
N ALA A 301 8.50 -1.42 4.50
CA ALA A 301 9.87 -0.94 4.29
C ALA A 301 10.00 -0.05 3.05
N VAL A 302 9.58 -0.52 1.87
CA VAL A 302 9.69 0.21 0.59
C VAL A 302 8.52 -0.16 -0.31
N SER A 303 7.73 0.80 -0.77
CA SER A 303 6.57 0.54 -1.63
C SER A 303 6.52 1.52 -2.81
N GLY A 304 6.47 0.98 -4.02
CA GLY A 304 6.30 1.78 -5.23
C GLY A 304 4.95 2.48 -5.30
N PHE A 305 3.90 1.87 -4.74
CA PHE A 305 2.56 2.43 -4.69
C PHE A 305 2.51 3.78 -3.96
N HIS A 306 3.31 3.97 -2.90
CA HIS A 306 3.34 5.21 -2.13
C HIS A 306 3.70 6.43 -2.99
N SER A 307 4.58 6.27 -3.96
CA SER A 307 4.96 7.34 -4.87
C SER A 307 3.81 7.80 -5.78
N LEU A 308 2.89 6.87 -6.13
CA LEU A 308 1.68 7.21 -6.88
C LEU A 308 0.73 8.06 -6.04
N VAL A 309 0.61 7.79 -4.75
CA VAL A 309 -0.17 8.60 -3.80
C VAL A 309 0.50 9.95 -3.58
N SER A 310 1.79 9.96 -3.25
CA SER A 310 2.56 11.17 -2.97
C SER A 310 2.51 12.18 -4.12
N SER A 311 2.69 11.70 -5.38
CA SER A 311 2.69 12.56 -6.57
C SER A 311 1.30 12.79 -7.17
N GLY A 312 0.36 11.86 -6.96
CA GLY A 312 -0.96 11.92 -7.60
C GLY A 312 -1.98 12.77 -6.84
N THR A 313 -1.91 12.76 -5.52
CA THR A 313 -2.91 13.42 -4.66
C THR A 313 -2.30 14.35 -3.63
N SER A 314 -1.39 13.87 -2.78
CA SER A 314 -0.86 14.66 -1.66
C SER A 314 -0.14 15.94 -2.11
N SER A 315 0.58 15.89 -3.22
CA SER A 315 1.27 17.05 -3.82
C SER A 315 0.33 18.20 -4.19
N LYS A 316 -0.93 17.88 -4.51
CA LYS A 316 -1.97 18.85 -4.84
C LYS A 316 -2.69 19.45 -3.63
N MET A 317 -2.31 18.99 -2.43
CA MET A 317 -2.88 19.43 -1.17
C MET A 317 -1.86 20.19 -0.30
N ILE A 318 -0.58 20.11 -0.58
CA ILE A 318 0.51 20.77 0.16
C ILE A 318 0.36 22.29 0.06
N SER A 319 0.16 22.95 1.21
CA SER A 319 0.06 24.41 1.31
C SER A 319 1.41 25.08 1.53
N ASN A 320 2.39 24.39 2.09
CA ASN A 320 3.73 24.91 2.36
C ASN A 320 4.77 23.82 2.08
N GLU A 321 5.85 24.17 1.37
CA GLU A 321 6.89 23.20 1.04
C GLU A 321 7.53 22.55 2.28
N ALA A 322 7.60 23.24 3.43
CA ALA A 322 8.09 22.65 4.68
C ALA A 322 7.24 21.47 5.18
N ASP A 323 5.99 21.36 4.72
CA ASP A 323 5.10 20.27 5.08
C ASP A 323 5.40 18.96 4.30
N MET A 324 6.18 19.04 3.23
CA MET A 324 6.54 17.87 2.45
C MET A 324 7.34 16.83 3.26
N ARG A 325 8.22 17.26 4.19
CA ARG A 325 8.98 16.32 5.03
C ARG A 325 8.08 15.54 6.00
N PRO A 326 7.26 16.16 6.85
CA PRO A 326 6.35 15.38 7.70
C PRO A 326 5.36 14.54 6.89
N VAL A 327 4.86 15.03 5.77
CA VAL A 327 3.88 14.32 4.93
C VAL A 327 4.53 13.18 4.14
N GLY A 328 5.61 13.38 3.41
CA GLY A 328 6.25 12.34 2.61
C GLY A 328 7.11 11.42 3.48
N TYR A 329 8.16 11.97 4.10
CA TYR A 329 9.11 11.19 4.88
C TYR A 329 8.51 10.66 6.20
N GLY A 330 7.75 11.51 6.91
CA GLY A 330 7.21 11.19 8.23
C GLY A 330 6.12 10.12 8.18
N SER A 331 5.19 10.17 7.23
CA SER A 331 4.10 9.19 7.13
C SER A 331 4.63 7.77 6.88
N MET A 332 5.66 7.63 6.03
CA MET A 332 6.29 6.34 5.79
C MET A 332 6.94 5.75 7.05
N LEU A 333 7.59 6.58 7.87
CA LEU A 333 8.17 6.09 9.13
C LEU A 333 7.10 5.65 10.13
N VAL A 334 5.94 6.35 10.18
CA VAL A 334 4.81 5.93 11.02
C VAL A 334 4.21 4.61 10.50
N GLU A 335 4.19 4.40 9.20
CA GLU A 335 3.80 3.12 8.62
C GLU A 335 4.79 1.99 8.99
N CYS A 336 6.10 2.25 9.00
CA CYS A 336 7.09 1.30 9.48
C CYS A 336 6.88 0.94 10.96
N VAL A 337 6.40 1.88 11.80
CA VAL A 337 6.02 1.59 13.20
C VAL A 337 4.89 0.56 13.26
N LEU A 338 3.88 0.65 12.37
CA LEU A 338 2.84 -0.37 12.27
C LEU A 338 3.41 -1.72 11.82
N GLY A 339 4.37 -1.72 10.89
CA GLY A 339 5.06 -2.94 10.48
C GLY A 339 5.81 -3.62 11.62
N VAL A 340 6.55 -2.84 12.43
CA VAL A 340 7.23 -3.34 13.63
C VAL A 340 6.23 -3.83 14.67
N LEU A 341 5.12 -3.11 14.88
CA LEU A 341 4.04 -3.55 15.77
C LEU A 341 3.49 -4.92 15.33
N SER A 342 3.23 -5.08 14.03
CA SER A 342 2.70 -6.34 13.49
C SER A 342 3.68 -7.51 13.70
N LEU A 343 4.97 -7.27 13.53
CA LEU A 343 6.01 -8.24 13.82
C LEU A 343 6.05 -8.60 15.32
N VAL A 344 6.05 -7.59 16.20
CA VAL A 344 6.14 -7.78 17.66
C VAL A 344 4.94 -8.56 18.19
N VAL A 345 3.71 -8.21 17.78
CA VAL A 345 2.50 -8.87 18.30
C VAL A 345 2.40 -10.32 17.86
N VAL A 346 2.80 -10.63 16.63
CA VAL A 346 2.79 -12.01 16.13
C VAL A 346 3.94 -12.84 16.70
N ALA A 347 5.12 -12.23 16.88
CA ALA A 347 6.26 -12.89 17.49
C ALA A 347 6.02 -13.18 18.98
N ALA A 348 5.23 -12.35 19.66
CA ALA A 348 4.78 -12.59 21.03
C ALA A 348 3.68 -13.65 21.12
N ALA A 349 2.85 -13.80 20.09
CA ALA A 349 1.81 -14.82 20.03
C ALA A 349 2.33 -16.19 19.56
N SER A 350 3.60 -16.30 19.14
CA SER A 350 4.21 -17.59 18.77
C SER A 350 4.40 -18.45 20.02
N THR A 351 4.23 -19.76 19.85
CA THR A 351 4.37 -20.75 20.92
C THR A 351 5.44 -21.75 20.55
N GLY A 352 6.45 -21.91 21.41
CA GLY A 352 7.57 -22.83 21.14
C GLY A 352 8.36 -22.47 19.86
N GLY A 353 8.42 -21.19 19.51
CA GLY A 353 9.10 -20.71 18.31
C GLY A 353 8.33 -20.90 16.98
N VAL A 354 7.08 -21.34 17.04
CA VAL A 354 6.21 -21.56 15.87
C VAL A 354 5.16 -20.47 15.78
N LEU A 355 5.00 -19.89 14.57
CA LEU A 355 3.98 -18.89 14.30
C LEU A 355 2.57 -19.52 14.36
N PRO A 356 1.56 -18.81 14.89
CA PRO A 356 0.17 -19.27 14.86
C PRO A 356 -0.33 -19.48 13.42
N SER A 357 -1.36 -20.30 13.24
CA SER A 357 -2.03 -20.51 11.95
C SER A 357 -3.18 -19.53 11.77
N GLY A 358 -3.35 -19.03 10.55
CA GLY A 358 -4.43 -18.09 10.20
C GLY A 358 -4.00 -17.13 9.09
N THR A 359 -4.94 -16.28 8.62
CA THR A 359 -4.56 -15.17 7.74
C THR A 359 -3.77 -14.12 8.55
N PRO A 360 -2.86 -13.36 7.94
CA PRO A 360 -2.13 -12.31 8.66
C PRO A 360 -3.03 -11.32 9.39
N PHE A 361 -4.22 -11.02 8.84
CA PHE A 361 -5.19 -10.14 9.48
C PHE A 361 -5.76 -10.75 10.76
N GLN A 362 -6.12 -12.03 10.73
CA GLN A 362 -6.59 -12.76 11.91
C GLN A 362 -5.49 -12.84 12.97
N LEU A 363 -4.26 -13.17 12.57
CA LEU A 363 -3.13 -13.26 13.50
C LEU A 363 -2.85 -11.93 14.20
N PHE A 364 -2.81 -10.82 13.46
CA PHE A 364 -2.67 -9.49 14.03
C PHE A 364 -3.83 -9.16 14.99
N SER A 365 -5.06 -9.37 14.52
CA SER A 365 -6.26 -9.00 15.26
C SER A 365 -6.41 -9.80 16.56
N THR A 366 -6.20 -11.11 16.53
CA THR A 366 -6.28 -11.96 17.72
C THR A 366 -5.18 -11.65 18.72
N SER A 367 -3.96 -11.37 18.23
CA SER A 367 -2.84 -10.99 19.11
C SER A 367 -3.08 -9.66 19.83
N VAL A 368 -3.53 -8.63 19.10
CA VAL A 368 -3.86 -7.33 19.72
C VAL A 368 -5.10 -7.44 20.60
N ALA A 369 -6.10 -8.25 20.21
CA ALA A 369 -7.29 -8.50 21.03
C ALA A 369 -6.94 -9.11 22.39
N SER A 370 -5.98 -10.04 22.44
CA SER A 370 -5.53 -10.63 23.71
C SER A 370 -4.95 -9.57 24.66
N PHE A 371 -4.27 -8.54 24.12
CA PHE A 371 -3.79 -7.41 24.93
C PHE A 371 -4.94 -6.58 25.48
N LEU A 372 -5.95 -6.26 24.65
CA LEU A 372 -7.12 -5.50 25.07
C LEU A 372 -7.95 -6.26 26.12
N THR A 373 -8.07 -7.58 25.98
CA THR A 373 -8.72 -8.45 26.96
C THR A 373 -7.98 -8.40 28.29
N THR A 374 -6.65 -8.50 28.28
CA THR A 374 -5.84 -8.50 29.52
C THR A 374 -5.85 -7.13 30.20
N ILE A 375 -5.85 -6.02 29.46
CA ILE A 375 -5.76 -4.67 30.03
C ILE A 375 -7.13 -4.14 30.47
N PHE A 376 -8.14 -4.31 29.60
CA PHE A 376 -9.45 -3.67 29.77
C PHE A 376 -10.59 -4.63 30.08
N GLY A 377 -10.34 -5.96 30.12
CA GLY A 377 -11.36 -6.98 30.33
C GLY A 377 -12.38 -7.12 29.18
N VAL A 378 -12.08 -6.59 27.98
CA VAL A 378 -12.97 -6.72 26.82
C VAL A 378 -12.99 -8.18 26.37
N PRO A 379 -14.18 -8.79 26.08
CA PRO A 379 -14.23 -10.16 25.55
C PRO A 379 -13.38 -10.29 24.28
N GLN A 380 -12.54 -11.33 24.22
CA GLN A 380 -11.55 -11.50 23.15
C GLN A 380 -12.18 -11.57 21.76
N ASP A 381 -13.34 -12.24 21.65
CA ASP A 381 -14.05 -12.37 20.35
C ASP A 381 -14.54 -11.02 19.84
N ILE A 382 -15.03 -10.14 20.72
CA ILE A 382 -15.47 -8.79 20.34
C ILE A 382 -14.27 -7.93 19.92
N ALA A 383 -13.19 -7.96 20.69
CA ALA A 383 -11.98 -7.23 20.35
C ALA A 383 -11.37 -7.72 19.03
N ALA A 384 -11.29 -9.05 18.84
CA ALA A 384 -10.80 -9.65 17.60
C ALA A 384 -11.66 -9.28 16.39
N CYS A 385 -13.00 -9.30 16.54
CA CYS A 385 -13.93 -8.90 15.49
C CYS A 385 -13.72 -7.45 15.05
N ILE A 386 -13.63 -6.50 15.98
CA ILE A 386 -13.40 -5.08 15.70
C ILE A 386 -12.04 -4.88 15.01
N LEU A 387 -10.98 -5.49 15.51
CA LEU A 387 -9.64 -5.37 14.95
C LEU A 387 -9.54 -6.01 13.57
N THR A 388 -10.17 -7.16 13.36
CA THR A 388 -10.24 -7.81 12.03
C THR A 388 -10.95 -6.92 11.03
N MET A 389 -12.05 -6.29 11.42
CA MET A 389 -12.73 -5.29 10.60
C MET A 389 -11.82 -4.09 10.30
N CYS A 390 -11.10 -3.57 11.31
CA CYS A 390 -10.18 -2.45 11.10
C CYS A 390 -9.14 -2.77 10.01
N VAL A 391 -8.43 -3.88 10.13
CA VAL A 391 -7.40 -4.29 9.15
C VAL A 391 -8.02 -4.55 7.77
N SER A 392 -9.17 -5.21 7.72
CA SER A 392 -9.88 -5.50 6.47
C SER A 392 -10.41 -4.24 5.80
N ALA A 393 -10.89 -3.26 6.58
CA ALA A 393 -11.32 -1.97 6.06
C ALA A 393 -10.16 -1.20 5.41
N LEU A 394 -8.95 -1.26 6.00
CA LEU A 394 -7.74 -0.68 5.41
C LEU A 394 -7.38 -1.36 4.09
N ALA A 395 -7.40 -2.70 4.05
CA ALA A 395 -7.16 -3.45 2.82
C ALA A 395 -8.13 -3.05 1.71
N LEU A 396 -9.43 -3.01 2.01
CA LEU A 396 -10.46 -2.62 1.04
C LEU A 396 -10.31 -1.17 0.59
N THR A 397 -9.94 -0.24 1.50
CA THR A 397 -9.67 1.16 1.14
C THR A 397 -8.52 1.29 0.14
N SER A 398 -7.46 0.50 0.34
CA SER A 398 -6.33 0.44 -0.60
C SER A 398 -6.74 -0.14 -1.94
N VAL A 399 -7.51 -1.23 -1.95
CA VAL A 399 -7.97 -1.88 -3.19
C VAL A 399 -8.90 -0.97 -3.99
N ASP A 400 -9.75 -0.17 -3.35
CA ASP A 400 -10.58 0.84 -4.03
C ASP A 400 -9.73 1.86 -4.79
N ALA A 401 -8.69 2.38 -4.12
CA ALA A 401 -7.75 3.30 -4.75
C ALA A 401 -7.02 2.63 -5.93
N VAL A 402 -6.55 1.40 -5.74
CA VAL A 402 -5.84 0.62 -6.75
C VAL A 402 -6.73 0.27 -7.94
N ALA A 403 -7.98 -0.13 -7.73
CA ALA A 403 -8.93 -0.42 -8.81
C ALA A 403 -9.17 0.82 -9.68
N ARG A 404 -9.28 2.00 -9.06
CA ARG A 404 -9.39 3.27 -9.76
C ARG A 404 -8.12 3.64 -10.52
N ILE A 405 -6.94 3.47 -9.90
CA ILE A 405 -5.64 3.70 -10.56
C ILE A 405 -5.48 2.75 -11.75
N GLY A 406 -5.82 1.47 -11.62
CA GLY A 406 -5.77 0.49 -12.70
C GLY A 406 -6.64 0.90 -13.89
N ARG A 407 -7.90 1.27 -13.62
CA ARG A 407 -8.79 1.83 -14.64
C ARG A 407 -8.17 3.05 -15.33
N MET A 408 -7.68 4.02 -14.56
CA MET A 408 -7.10 5.26 -15.11
C MET A 408 -5.83 4.98 -15.91
N SER A 409 -4.93 4.12 -15.42
CA SER A 409 -3.71 3.74 -16.14
C SER A 409 -4.02 3.11 -17.49
N LEU A 410 -5.04 2.24 -17.55
CA LEU A 410 -5.50 1.64 -18.80
C LEU A 410 -6.09 2.69 -19.76
N GLN A 411 -6.92 3.59 -19.24
CA GLN A 411 -7.50 4.68 -20.04
C GLN A 411 -6.41 5.61 -20.60
N GLU A 412 -5.45 6.02 -19.78
CA GLU A 412 -4.34 6.88 -20.20
C GLU A 412 -3.43 6.21 -21.23
N LEU A 413 -3.21 4.89 -21.12
CA LEU A 413 -2.40 4.13 -22.08
C LEU A 413 -2.97 4.21 -23.51
N PHE A 414 -4.31 4.21 -23.63
CA PHE A 414 -5.01 4.27 -24.92
C PHE A 414 -5.47 5.68 -25.31
N THR A 415 -5.25 6.69 -24.45
CA THR A 415 -5.56 8.08 -24.80
C THR A 415 -4.58 8.60 -25.86
N PRO A 416 -5.06 9.07 -27.01
CA PRO A 416 -4.19 9.61 -28.06
C PRO A 416 -3.53 10.92 -27.62
N SER A 417 -2.43 11.29 -28.28
CA SER A 417 -1.80 12.60 -28.10
C SER A 417 -2.78 13.72 -28.48
N GLU A 418 -2.61 14.90 -27.86
CA GLU A 418 -3.46 16.07 -28.11
C GLU A 418 -3.71 16.34 -29.60
N GLY A 419 -4.95 16.60 -29.98
CA GLY A 419 -5.37 16.94 -31.34
C GLY A 419 -5.65 15.77 -32.28
N LYS A 420 -5.57 14.51 -31.82
CA LYS A 420 -5.94 13.33 -32.64
C LYS A 420 -7.29 12.77 -32.23
N GLU A 421 -8.15 12.48 -33.21
CA GLU A 421 -9.41 11.78 -32.96
C GLU A 421 -9.19 10.35 -32.48
N LYS A 422 -10.07 9.88 -31.57
CA LYS A 422 -10.01 8.52 -31.05
C LYS A 422 -10.51 7.52 -32.07
N ASN A 423 -9.75 6.48 -32.34
CA ASN A 423 -10.23 5.34 -33.12
C ASN A 423 -11.17 4.44 -32.25
N ALA A 424 -11.87 3.48 -32.87
CA ALA A 424 -12.85 2.61 -32.18
C ALA A 424 -12.25 1.85 -30.99
N VAL A 425 -11.00 1.38 -31.10
CA VAL A 425 -10.28 0.68 -30.02
C VAL A 425 -10.01 1.65 -28.87
N GLN A 426 -9.54 2.85 -29.17
CA GLN A 426 -9.27 3.87 -28.16
C GLN A 426 -10.54 4.33 -27.44
N VAL A 427 -11.67 4.47 -28.17
CA VAL A 427 -12.98 4.77 -27.55
C VAL A 427 -13.36 3.67 -26.56
N LEU A 428 -13.21 2.39 -26.92
CA LEU A 428 -13.52 1.27 -26.06
C LEU A 428 -12.66 1.26 -24.79
N PHE A 429 -11.33 1.33 -24.92
CA PHE A 429 -10.41 1.25 -23.79
C PHE A 429 -10.36 2.53 -22.92
N THR A 430 -10.79 3.67 -23.45
CA THR A 430 -10.96 4.89 -22.65
C THR A 430 -12.32 4.99 -21.96
N ASN A 431 -13.26 4.05 -22.26
CA ASN A 431 -14.52 3.99 -21.54
C ASN A 431 -14.30 3.50 -20.10
N PRO A 432 -14.76 4.26 -19.07
CA PRO A 432 -14.49 3.94 -17.67
C PRO A 432 -15.11 2.60 -17.24
N TYR A 433 -16.28 2.24 -17.77
CA TYR A 433 -16.95 0.98 -17.43
C TYR A 433 -16.20 -0.22 -18.01
N PHE A 434 -15.85 -0.16 -19.29
CA PHE A 434 -15.08 -1.22 -19.95
C PHE A 434 -13.70 -1.42 -19.31
N ALA A 435 -12.97 -0.32 -19.08
CA ALA A 435 -11.65 -0.38 -18.45
C ALA A 435 -11.73 -0.98 -17.02
N THR A 436 -12.76 -0.65 -16.25
CA THR A 436 -13.00 -1.23 -14.92
C THR A 436 -13.30 -2.72 -15.02
N VAL A 437 -14.24 -3.14 -15.86
CA VAL A 437 -14.61 -4.55 -16.01
C VAL A 437 -13.41 -5.38 -16.44
N LEU A 438 -12.66 -4.93 -17.45
CA LEU A 438 -11.48 -5.65 -17.93
C LEU A 438 -10.43 -5.82 -16.81
N THR A 439 -10.14 -4.74 -16.07
CA THR A 439 -9.21 -4.78 -14.95
C THR A 439 -9.67 -5.76 -13.86
N LEU A 440 -10.94 -5.70 -13.46
CA LEU A 440 -11.47 -6.54 -12.40
C LEU A 440 -11.59 -8.02 -12.82
N VAL A 441 -11.97 -8.31 -14.06
CA VAL A 441 -12.04 -9.69 -14.57
C VAL A 441 -10.65 -10.33 -14.56
N LEU A 442 -9.64 -9.64 -15.08
CA LEU A 442 -8.28 -10.17 -15.07
C LEU A 442 -7.73 -10.34 -13.63
N ALA A 443 -8.02 -9.38 -12.75
CA ALA A 443 -7.65 -9.49 -11.34
C ALA A 443 -8.38 -10.66 -10.63
N TYR A 444 -9.66 -10.92 -10.97
CA TYR A 444 -10.40 -12.05 -10.44
C TYR A 444 -9.80 -13.39 -10.88
N LEU A 445 -9.40 -13.52 -12.15
CA LEU A 445 -8.73 -14.75 -12.63
C LEU A 445 -7.42 -15.01 -11.87
N LEU A 446 -6.65 -13.96 -11.59
CA LEU A 446 -5.45 -14.07 -10.75
C LEU A 446 -5.80 -14.44 -9.30
N CYS A 447 -6.88 -13.87 -8.75
CA CYS A 447 -7.35 -14.14 -7.39
C CYS A 447 -7.62 -15.65 -7.14
N LEU A 448 -7.97 -16.41 -8.19
CA LEU A 448 -8.17 -17.86 -8.10
C LEU A 448 -6.91 -18.64 -7.73
N ALA A 449 -5.73 -18.06 -7.92
CA ALA A 449 -4.46 -18.66 -7.50
C ALA A 449 -4.26 -18.65 -5.97
N GLY A 450 -5.04 -17.86 -5.25
CA GLY A 450 -4.92 -17.64 -3.80
C GLY A 450 -3.82 -16.64 -3.44
N TYR A 451 -4.08 -15.83 -2.40
CA TYR A 451 -3.20 -14.72 -2.02
C TYR A 451 -1.76 -15.17 -1.66
N MET A 452 -1.59 -16.33 -1.03
CA MET A 452 -0.25 -16.83 -0.66
C MET A 452 0.63 -17.11 -1.87
N SER A 453 0.05 -17.58 -2.98
CA SER A 453 0.78 -17.81 -4.23
C SER A 453 1.09 -16.49 -4.98
N ILE A 454 0.22 -15.48 -4.83
CA ILE A 454 0.36 -14.19 -5.50
C ILE A 454 1.28 -13.25 -4.72
N TRP A 455 1.38 -13.41 -3.38
CA TRP A 455 2.07 -12.47 -2.50
C TRP A 455 3.52 -12.18 -2.88
N PRO A 456 4.38 -13.18 -3.20
CA PRO A 456 5.75 -12.91 -3.64
C PRO A 456 5.81 -12.11 -4.96
N LEU A 457 4.91 -12.41 -5.90
CA LEU A 457 4.82 -11.69 -7.17
C LEU A 457 4.32 -10.26 -6.98
N PHE A 458 3.29 -10.06 -6.15
CA PHE A 458 2.81 -8.74 -5.75
C PHE A 458 3.91 -7.91 -5.07
N GLY A 459 4.61 -8.48 -4.09
CA GLY A 459 5.69 -7.81 -3.37
C GLY A 459 6.84 -7.42 -4.31
N SER A 460 7.24 -8.34 -5.20
CA SER A 460 8.26 -8.08 -6.22
C SER A 460 7.85 -6.97 -7.18
N ALA A 461 6.62 -6.99 -7.68
CA ALA A 461 6.10 -5.97 -8.58
C ALA A 461 6.01 -4.58 -7.89
N ASN A 462 5.56 -4.53 -6.62
CA ASN A 462 5.48 -3.30 -5.85
C ASN A 462 6.86 -2.67 -5.62
N GLN A 463 7.84 -3.47 -5.27
CA GLN A 463 9.21 -3.00 -5.08
C GLN A 463 9.93 -2.71 -6.39
N LEU A 464 9.61 -3.43 -7.48
CA LEU A 464 10.11 -3.09 -8.81
C LEU A 464 9.57 -1.73 -9.28
N LEU A 465 8.30 -1.44 -9.00
CA LEU A 465 7.73 -0.09 -9.19
C LEU A 465 8.54 0.96 -8.41
N SER A 466 8.93 0.65 -7.16
CA SER A 466 9.81 1.52 -6.37
C SER A 466 11.15 1.77 -7.08
N ALA A 467 11.81 0.71 -7.59
CA ALA A 467 13.06 0.85 -8.31
C ALA A 467 12.93 1.75 -9.55
N LEU A 468 11.83 1.60 -10.32
CA LEU A 468 11.55 2.44 -11.49
C LEU A 468 11.28 3.90 -11.13
N VAL A 469 10.54 4.13 -10.06
CA VAL A 469 10.27 5.47 -9.53
C VAL A 469 11.57 6.11 -9.03
N LEU A 470 12.37 5.43 -8.21
CA LEU A 470 13.66 5.92 -7.72
C LEU A 470 14.60 6.27 -8.89
N THR A 471 14.63 5.44 -9.93
CA THR A 471 15.41 5.71 -11.15
C THR A 471 14.93 7.01 -11.83
N SER A 472 13.62 7.17 -11.98
CA SER A 472 13.03 8.37 -12.59
C SER A 472 13.29 9.63 -11.77
N LEU A 473 13.19 9.53 -10.45
CA LEU A 473 13.49 10.62 -9.51
C LEU A 473 14.98 10.99 -9.50
N ALA A 474 15.87 10.01 -9.66
CA ALA A 474 17.30 10.25 -9.80
C ALA A 474 17.61 11.04 -11.09
N VAL A 475 16.95 10.71 -12.22
CA VAL A 475 17.03 11.49 -13.47
C VAL A 475 16.51 12.91 -13.25
N PHE A 476 15.36 13.08 -12.59
CA PHE A 476 14.82 14.40 -12.25
C PHE A 476 15.78 15.24 -11.41
N LEU A 477 16.34 14.71 -10.32
CA LEU A 477 17.26 15.46 -9.46
C LEU A 477 18.52 15.85 -10.24
N LYS A 478 19.07 14.96 -11.06
CA LYS A 478 20.22 15.26 -11.91
C LYS A 478 19.90 16.37 -12.91
N SER A 479 18.78 16.28 -13.64
CA SER A 479 18.39 17.26 -14.67
C SER A 479 18.09 18.64 -14.11
N THR A 480 17.73 18.72 -12.82
CA THR A 480 17.49 19.98 -12.09
C THR A 480 18.72 20.46 -11.30
N GLY A 481 19.89 19.83 -11.50
CA GLY A 481 21.15 20.20 -10.84
C GLY A 481 21.17 19.92 -9.32
N ARG A 482 20.28 19.04 -8.84
CA ARG A 482 20.21 18.66 -7.41
C ARG A 482 20.94 17.36 -7.15
N ASN A 483 21.45 17.23 -5.92
CA ASN A 483 22.14 16.00 -5.51
C ASN A 483 21.12 14.85 -5.38
N GLY A 484 21.27 13.84 -6.22
CA GLY A 484 20.48 12.60 -6.23
C GLY A 484 21.24 11.35 -5.79
N ALA A 485 22.48 11.49 -5.30
CA ALA A 485 23.35 10.35 -4.98
C ALA A 485 22.74 9.37 -3.98
N MET A 486 21.90 9.86 -3.04
CA MET A 486 21.20 9.05 -2.05
C MET A 486 20.17 8.08 -2.65
N LEU A 487 19.78 8.28 -3.92
CA LEU A 487 18.83 7.40 -4.62
C LEU A 487 19.52 6.24 -5.34
N TYR A 488 20.83 6.34 -5.66
CA TYR A 488 21.52 5.35 -6.48
C TYR A 488 21.60 3.97 -5.80
N VAL A 489 21.93 3.95 -4.52
CA VAL A 489 22.01 2.71 -3.75
C VAL A 489 20.63 2.06 -3.59
N PRO A 490 19.58 2.77 -3.12
CA PRO A 490 18.23 2.23 -3.05
C PRO A 490 17.72 1.69 -4.39
N MET A 491 17.80 2.46 -5.49
CA MET A 491 17.28 2.02 -6.77
C MET A 491 17.98 0.75 -7.28
N THR A 492 19.31 0.65 -7.09
CA THR A 492 20.09 -0.51 -7.55
C THR A 492 19.74 -1.75 -6.73
N ILE A 493 19.72 -1.62 -5.39
CA ILE A 493 19.37 -2.75 -4.51
C ILE A 493 17.95 -3.22 -4.80
N MET A 494 16.99 -2.29 -4.89
CA MET A 494 15.60 -2.66 -5.18
C MET A 494 15.46 -3.34 -6.53
N PHE A 495 16.17 -2.87 -7.55
CA PHE A 495 16.15 -3.51 -8.86
C PHE A 495 16.72 -4.93 -8.82
N VAL A 496 17.88 -5.13 -8.20
CA VAL A 496 18.51 -6.45 -8.06
C VAL A 496 17.62 -7.41 -7.27
N VAL A 497 17.14 -6.99 -6.10
CA VAL A 497 16.24 -7.81 -5.24
C VAL A 497 15.02 -8.26 -6.01
N THR A 498 14.35 -7.34 -6.69
CA THR A 498 13.08 -7.62 -7.36
C THR A 498 13.24 -8.45 -8.63
N MET A 499 14.27 -8.17 -9.43
CA MET A 499 14.58 -9.00 -10.61
C MET A 499 14.96 -10.41 -10.21
N THR A 500 15.73 -10.59 -9.13
CA THR A 500 16.06 -11.91 -8.60
C THR A 500 14.83 -12.65 -8.10
N ALA A 501 13.93 -11.97 -7.36
CA ALA A 501 12.69 -12.57 -6.87
C ALA A 501 11.75 -13.00 -8.00
N LEU A 502 11.58 -12.15 -9.02
CA LEU A 502 10.81 -12.50 -10.22
C LEU A 502 11.45 -13.66 -10.98
N GLY A 503 12.78 -13.68 -11.11
CA GLY A 503 13.53 -14.77 -11.73
C GLY A 503 13.31 -16.10 -11.01
N ILE A 504 13.35 -16.12 -9.69
CA ILE A 504 13.06 -17.31 -8.87
C ILE A 504 11.60 -17.75 -9.07
N SER A 505 10.65 -16.81 -9.10
CA SER A 505 9.24 -17.12 -9.35
C SER A 505 9.02 -17.76 -10.72
N VAL A 506 9.64 -17.20 -11.77
CA VAL A 506 9.60 -17.75 -13.13
C VAL A 506 10.22 -19.14 -13.16
N TRP A 507 11.41 -19.34 -12.55
CA TRP A 507 12.07 -20.63 -12.47
C TRP A 507 11.24 -21.68 -11.75
N GLY A 508 10.62 -21.32 -10.63
CA GLY A 508 9.71 -22.19 -9.89
C GLY A 508 8.52 -22.66 -10.72
N ILE A 509 7.94 -21.75 -11.54
CA ILE A 509 6.82 -22.11 -12.44
C ILE A 509 7.30 -23.07 -13.55
N PHE A 510 8.51 -22.91 -14.10
CA PHE A 510 9.07 -23.89 -15.04
C PHE A 510 9.26 -25.26 -14.38
N GLY A 511 9.59 -25.31 -13.08
CA GLY A 511 9.60 -26.56 -12.32
C GLY A 511 8.23 -27.25 -12.31
N THR A 512 7.13 -26.52 -12.07
CA THR A 512 5.77 -27.10 -12.09
C THR A 512 5.36 -27.61 -13.48
N ILE A 513 5.91 -27.03 -14.57
CA ILE A 513 5.71 -27.53 -15.93
C ILE A 513 6.46 -28.88 -16.10
N ALA A 514 7.69 -28.97 -15.62
CA ALA A 514 8.49 -30.19 -15.70
C ALA A 514 7.87 -31.32 -14.86
N ASP A 515 7.29 -31.02 -13.71
CA ASP A 515 6.65 -31.97 -12.80
C ASP A 515 5.22 -32.35 -13.22
N GLY A 516 4.69 -31.75 -14.30
CA GLY A 516 3.32 -32.01 -14.80
C GLY A 516 2.19 -31.48 -13.88
N THR A 517 2.52 -30.63 -12.92
CA THR A 517 1.55 -30.02 -11.98
C THR A 517 1.08 -28.63 -12.42
N PHE A 518 1.53 -28.16 -13.58
CA PHE A 518 1.24 -26.84 -14.11
C PHE A 518 -0.27 -26.67 -14.44
N THR A 519 -0.85 -25.58 -13.93
CA THR A 519 -2.21 -25.16 -14.24
C THR A 519 -2.18 -23.75 -14.84
N PHE A 520 -2.61 -23.60 -16.10
CA PHE A 520 -2.52 -22.31 -16.80
C PHE A 520 -3.24 -21.17 -16.05
N MET A 521 -4.42 -21.42 -15.49
CA MET A 521 -5.19 -20.39 -14.76
C MET A 521 -4.50 -19.90 -13.48
N VAL A 522 -3.59 -20.68 -12.90
CA VAL A 522 -2.87 -20.33 -11.67
C VAL A 522 -1.45 -19.88 -12.00
N GLN A 523 -0.64 -20.78 -12.57
CA GLN A 523 0.76 -20.49 -12.82
C GLN A 523 1.03 -19.77 -14.15
N GLY A 524 0.19 -20.02 -15.18
CA GLY A 524 0.38 -19.42 -16.51
C GLY A 524 0.19 -17.90 -16.50
N LEU A 525 -0.86 -17.43 -15.82
CA LEU A 525 -1.09 -15.98 -15.68
C LEU A 525 0.01 -15.30 -14.86
N GLN A 526 0.49 -15.96 -13.79
CA GLN A 526 1.60 -15.45 -12.98
C GLN A 526 2.89 -15.39 -13.81
N LEU A 527 3.18 -16.42 -14.63
CA LEU A 527 4.33 -16.46 -15.50
C LEU A 527 4.32 -15.31 -16.52
N ILE A 528 3.19 -15.12 -17.20
CA ILE A 528 3.03 -14.03 -18.18
C ILE A 528 3.26 -12.68 -17.51
N LEU A 529 2.67 -12.46 -16.34
CA LEU A 529 2.83 -11.19 -15.60
C LEU A 529 4.26 -10.98 -15.14
N ALA A 530 4.91 -12.01 -14.57
CA ALA A 530 6.29 -11.90 -14.10
C ALA A 530 7.23 -11.52 -15.25
N ILE A 531 7.14 -12.23 -16.39
CA ILE A 531 7.95 -11.94 -17.57
C ILE A 531 7.65 -10.54 -18.13
N ALA A 532 6.38 -10.16 -18.24
CA ALA A 532 5.99 -8.84 -18.73
C ALA A 532 6.55 -7.72 -17.84
N LEU A 533 6.44 -7.85 -16.51
CA LEU A 533 6.98 -6.87 -15.56
C LEU A 533 8.50 -6.77 -15.66
N MET A 534 9.21 -7.90 -15.78
CA MET A 534 10.67 -7.92 -15.96
C MET A 534 11.09 -7.20 -17.24
N ILE A 535 10.45 -7.50 -18.38
CA ILE A 535 10.75 -6.86 -19.67
C ILE A 535 10.47 -5.36 -19.60
N LEU A 536 9.30 -4.97 -19.07
CA LEU A 536 8.93 -3.56 -18.95
C LEU A 536 9.93 -2.79 -18.08
N ALA A 537 10.33 -3.37 -16.95
CA ALA A 537 11.31 -2.75 -16.07
C ALA A 537 12.68 -2.57 -16.75
N LEU A 538 13.17 -3.60 -17.45
CA LEU A 538 14.41 -3.51 -18.21
C LEU A 538 14.35 -2.42 -19.28
N LEU A 539 13.23 -2.31 -20.01
CA LEU A 539 13.04 -1.27 -21.02
C LEU A 539 13.01 0.14 -20.42
N VAL A 540 12.33 0.33 -19.28
CA VAL A 540 12.31 1.65 -18.60
C VAL A 540 13.70 2.03 -18.12
N VAL A 541 14.42 1.10 -17.49
CA VAL A 541 15.80 1.35 -17.02
C VAL A 541 16.74 1.62 -18.20
N TRP A 542 16.62 0.87 -19.29
CA TRP A 542 17.40 1.09 -20.53
C TRP A 542 17.25 2.52 -21.07
N HIS A 543 16.04 3.08 -21.02
CA HIS A 543 15.78 4.46 -21.45
C HIS A 543 16.24 5.51 -20.42
N ALA A 544 16.28 5.17 -19.13
CA ALA A 544 16.69 6.07 -18.06
C ALA A 544 18.22 6.16 -17.90
N VAL A 545 18.94 5.04 -18.08
CA VAL A 545 20.40 4.94 -17.86
C VAL A 545 21.21 5.96 -18.67
N PRO A 546 20.98 6.16 -19.98
CA PRO A 546 21.72 7.18 -20.74
C PRO A 546 21.51 8.60 -20.19
N LYS A 547 20.32 8.91 -19.67
CA LYS A 547 20.00 10.21 -19.07
C LYS A 547 20.65 10.37 -17.70
N LEU A 548 20.78 9.26 -16.98
CA LEU A 548 21.39 9.25 -15.65
C LEU A 548 22.93 9.34 -15.71
N PHE A 549 23.57 8.70 -16.69
CA PHE A 549 25.04 8.62 -16.79
C PHE A 549 25.62 9.34 -18.02
N GLY A 550 24.78 9.78 -18.99
CA GLY A 550 25.21 10.56 -20.14
C GLY A 550 25.71 11.96 -19.75
N ARG A 551 26.59 12.54 -20.58
CA ARG A 551 27.00 13.94 -20.47
C ARG A 551 25.79 14.85 -20.74
N GLU A 552 25.64 15.90 -19.92
CA GLU A 552 24.54 16.86 -19.99
C GLU A 552 24.47 17.53 -21.38
N GLU A 553 23.42 17.27 -22.15
CA GLU A 553 22.85 18.30 -23.01
C GLU A 553 21.97 19.19 -22.11
N LYS A 554 22.44 20.40 -21.84
CA LYS A 554 21.69 21.42 -21.12
C LYS A 554 20.43 21.78 -21.88
N THR A 555 19.35 21.06 -21.67
CA THR A 555 18.01 21.51 -22.00
C THR A 555 17.41 22.18 -20.77
N VAL A 556 17.90 23.39 -20.48
CA VAL A 556 17.25 24.31 -19.57
C VAL A 556 15.96 24.77 -20.25
N LYS A 557 14.84 24.12 -19.96
CA LYS A 557 13.54 24.79 -19.99
C LYS A 557 13.35 25.40 -18.62
N ALA A 558 13.81 26.65 -18.48
CA ALA A 558 13.42 27.52 -17.40
C ALA A 558 11.89 27.72 -17.49
N ALA A 559 11.16 27.37 -16.43
CA ALA A 559 9.81 27.80 -16.16
C ALA A 559 9.78 28.48 -14.80
#